data_86855cad55f6f572d0d2b62104009116
#
_entry.id   86855cad55f6f572d0d2b62104009116
#
_cell.length_a   1.000
_cell.length_b   1.000
_cell.length_c   1.000
_cell.angle_alpha   90.00
_cell.angle_beta   90.00
_cell.angle_gamma   90.00
#
_symmetry.space_group_name_H-M   'P 1'
#
loop_
_entity.id
_entity.type
_entity.pdbx_description
1 polymer ?
#
loop_
_entity_poly.entity_id
_entity_poly.type
_entity_poly.pdbx_seq_one_letter_code
_entity_poly.pdbx_strand_id
1 'polypeptide(L)'
;ETDGLYVMDEADQECHGNMSLTNNPAWEAAFVDRMVRMGERDKNHPSVIFWSLGNESGGGCNAVAEYKAARAIDDRPIHYESMNDQADIDSRMYPSIESMIAQDKEPRNKPYFLCEYAHAMGNAVGNLEEYWDYIEYHSNRMIGGCIWDWVDQALNKPGEAKDHLYF
;
A
#
# COMPACT_ATOMS: atom_id res chain seq x y z
N GLU A 1 16.38 -4.18 6.06
CA GLU A 1 17.46 -3.24 6.45
C GLU A 1 18.80 -3.70 5.87
N THR A 2 19.15 -4.95 6.07
CA THR A 2 20.45 -5.50 5.61
C THR A 2 20.64 -5.34 4.10
N ASP A 3 19.59 -5.47 3.33
CA ASP A 3 19.62 -5.43 1.85
C ASP A 3 19.41 -4.01 1.30
N GLY A 4 19.26 -3.00 2.16
CA GLY A 4 19.09 -1.60 1.77
C GLY A 4 17.74 -1.27 1.13
N LEU A 5 16.73 -2.13 1.29
CA LEU A 5 15.39 -1.88 0.78
C LEU A 5 14.60 -0.93 1.70
N TYR A 6 13.87 -0.03 1.10
CA TYR A 6 12.83 0.73 1.80
C TYR A 6 11.58 -0.11 1.96
N VAL A 7 10.83 0.16 3.02
CA VAL A 7 9.63 -0.57 3.38
C VAL A 7 8.48 0.42 3.58
N MET A 8 7.34 0.14 2.97
CA MET A 8 6.06 0.65 3.40
C MET A 8 5.42 -0.43 4.26
N ASP A 9 5.30 -0.17 5.55
CA ASP A 9 4.74 -1.14 6.49
C ASP A 9 3.24 -0.94 6.59
N GLU A 10 2.49 -2.02 6.39
CA GLU A 10 1.04 -1.96 6.25
C GLU A 10 0.33 -2.71 7.36
N ALA A 11 -0.66 -2.07 7.95
CA ALA A 11 -1.52 -2.67 8.95
C ALA A 11 -2.30 -3.86 8.38
N ASP A 12 -2.36 -4.94 9.15
CA ASP A 12 -3.11 -6.15 8.80
C ASP A 12 -4.62 -5.88 8.79
N GLN A 13 -5.04 -5.18 7.74
CA GLN A 13 -6.42 -4.73 7.55
C GLN A 13 -6.82 -4.81 6.09
N GLU A 14 -7.69 -5.76 5.81
CA GLU A 14 -8.36 -5.89 4.54
C GLU A 14 -9.78 -6.41 4.75
N CYS A 15 -10.76 -5.69 4.20
CA CYS A 15 -12.15 -6.12 4.23
C CYS A 15 -12.83 -5.95 2.87
N HIS A 16 -12.12 -6.28 1.80
CA HIS A 16 -12.51 -6.12 0.41
C HIS A 16 -13.92 -6.65 0.11
N GLY A 17 -14.29 -7.81 0.65
CA GLY A 17 -15.64 -8.38 0.51
C GLY A 17 -16.72 -7.67 1.32
N ASN A 18 -16.36 -6.80 2.27
CA ASN A 18 -17.32 -6.06 3.11
C ASN A 18 -16.78 -4.71 3.57
N MET A 19 -16.58 -3.78 2.65
CA MET A 19 -16.05 -2.44 2.91
C MET A 19 -16.89 -1.60 3.89
N SER A 20 -18.12 -2.03 4.21
CA SER A 20 -18.95 -1.33 5.20
C SER A 20 -18.36 -1.33 6.60
N LEU A 21 -17.46 -2.26 6.91
CA LEU A 21 -16.79 -2.35 8.21
C LEU A 21 -15.98 -1.09 8.52
N THR A 22 -15.34 -0.50 7.52
CA THR A 22 -14.53 0.72 7.68
C THR A 22 -15.35 1.93 8.10
N ASN A 23 -16.64 1.93 7.83
CA ASN A 23 -17.56 3.00 8.24
C ASN A 23 -18.53 2.59 9.37
N ASN A 24 -18.30 1.45 10.01
CA ASN A 24 -19.08 1.00 11.16
C ASN A 24 -18.32 1.26 12.46
N PRO A 25 -18.75 2.21 13.32
CA PRO A 25 -18.02 2.59 14.55
C PRO A 25 -17.80 1.43 15.53
N ALA A 26 -18.59 0.36 15.45
CA ALA A 26 -18.40 -0.83 16.29
C ALA A 26 -17.05 -1.54 16.04
N TRP A 27 -16.41 -1.27 14.90
CA TRP A 27 -15.12 -1.85 14.52
C TRP A 27 -13.91 -0.91 14.73
N GLU A 28 -14.15 0.34 15.16
CA GLU A 28 -13.09 1.35 15.32
C GLU A 28 -11.92 0.83 16.16
N ALA A 29 -12.20 0.22 17.30
CA ALA A 29 -11.17 -0.30 18.18
C ALA A 29 -10.28 -1.37 17.49
N ALA A 30 -10.87 -2.20 16.63
CA ALA A 30 -10.13 -3.23 15.92
C ALA A 30 -9.23 -2.65 14.82
N PHE A 31 -9.67 -1.60 14.13
CA PHE A 31 -8.88 -0.86 13.14
C PHE A 31 -7.69 -0.18 13.80
N VAL A 32 -7.97 0.63 14.81
CA VAL A 32 -6.94 1.38 15.56
C VAL A 32 -5.91 0.44 16.20
N ASP A 33 -6.35 -0.68 16.79
CA ASP A 33 -5.44 -1.63 17.47
C ASP A 33 -4.42 -2.23 16.50
N ARG A 34 -4.82 -2.58 15.26
CA ARG A 34 -3.90 -3.12 14.25
C ARG A 34 -2.79 -2.13 13.91
N MET A 35 -3.18 -0.90 13.58
CA MET A 35 -2.20 0.14 13.25
C MET A 35 -1.29 0.48 14.43
N VAL A 36 -1.85 0.62 15.63
CA VAL A 36 -1.07 0.95 16.83
C VAL A 36 -0.05 -0.15 17.14
N ARG A 37 -0.46 -1.41 17.09
CA ARG A 37 0.46 -2.55 17.34
C ARG A 37 1.57 -2.62 16.30
N MET A 38 1.27 -2.43 15.04
CA MET A 38 2.29 -2.38 13.99
C MET A 38 3.25 -1.22 14.22
N GLY A 39 2.74 0.00 14.34
CA GLY A 39 3.55 1.19 14.55
C GLY A 39 4.44 1.10 15.80
N GLU A 40 3.91 0.64 16.93
CA GLU A 40 4.71 0.45 18.16
C GLU A 40 5.79 -0.62 18.01
N ARG A 41 5.52 -1.68 17.26
CA ARG A 41 6.50 -2.74 17.00
C ARG A 41 7.64 -2.24 16.10
N ASP A 42 7.29 -1.49 15.04
CA ASP A 42 8.19 -1.28 13.91
C ASP A 42 8.74 0.17 13.78
N LYS A 43 8.29 1.11 14.61
CA LYS A 43 8.73 2.53 14.55
C LYS A 43 10.24 2.73 14.68
N ASN A 44 10.97 1.79 15.25
CA ASN A 44 12.42 1.86 15.41
C ASN A 44 13.19 1.25 14.22
N HIS A 45 12.50 0.80 13.15
CA HIS A 45 13.12 0.30 11.94
C HIS A 45 13.32 1.42 10.93
N PRO A 46 14.57 1.84 10.65
CA PRO A 46 14.85 2.96 9.73
C PRO A 46 14.55 2.64 8.27
N SER A 47 14.41 1.37 7.90
CA SER A 47 13.97 0.96 6.57
C SER A 47 12.50 1.28 6.29
N VAL A 48 11.67 1.35 7.33
CA VAL A 48 10.27 1.77 7.20
C VAL A 48 10.23 3.26 6.94
N ILE A 49 9.80 3.65 5.75
CA ILE A 49 9.72 5.06 5.34
C ILE A 49 8.28 5.58 5.25
N PHE A 50 7.29 4.70 5.12
CA PHE A 50 5.87 4.99 5.09
C PHE A 50 5.09 4.01 5.96
N TRP A 51 3.98 4.49 6.51
CA TRP A 51 2.94 3.65 7.10
C TRP A 51 1.78 3.50 6.12
N SER A 52 1.18 2.34 6.04
CA SER A 52 -0.06 2.12 5.30
C SER A 52 -1.15 1.62 6.25
N LEU A 53 -2.36 2.18 6.13
CA LEU A 53 -3.47 1.84 7.02
C LEU A 53 -4.13 0.51 6.66
N GLY A 54 -3.87 -0.02 5.49
CA GLY A 54 -4.44 -1.28 5.02
C GLY A 54 -4.74 -1.27 3.54
N ASN A 55 -5.44 -2.29 3.09
CA ASN A 55 -5.73 -2.55 1.69
C ASN A 55 -7.23 -2.73 1.43
N GLU A 56 -7.71 -2.24 0.28
CA GLU A 56 -9.03 -2.49 -0.33
C GLU A 56 -10.22 -2.54 0.64
N SER A 57 -10.23 -1.66 1.65
CA SER A 57 -11.23 -1.66 2.71
C SER A 57 -12.21 -0.50 2.64
N GLY A 58 -12.11 0.35 1.61
CA GLY A 58 -12.93 1.54 1.49
C GLY A 58 -12.63 2.62 2.53
N GLY A 59 -13.24 3.79 2.38
CA GLY A 59 -13.09 4.89 3.33
C GLY A 59 -14.17 4.89 4.40
N GLY A 60 -13.90 5.53 5.54
CA GLY A 60 -14.88 5.68 6.59
C GLY A 60 -14.32 6.19 7.92
N CYS A 61 -15.16 6.27 8.93
CA CYS A 61 -14.81 6.83 10.24
C CYS A 61 -13.67 6.05 10.91
N ASN A 62 -13.58 4.74 10.71
CA ASN A 62 -12.56 3.91 11.33
C ASN A 62 -11.18 4.16 10.71
N ALA A 63 -11.09 4.33 9.38
CA ALA A 63 -9.84 4.71 8.73
C ALA A 63 -9.36 6.12 9.16
N VAL A 64 -10.30 7.05 9.41
CA VAL A 64 -9.96 8.37 9.99
C VAL A 64 -9.41 8.25 11.41
N ALA A 65 -10.02 7.39 12.23
CA ALA A 65 -9.54 7.14 13.58
C ALA A 65 -8.16 6.48 13.58
N GLU A 66 -7.95 5.53 12.69
CA GLU A 66 -6.69 4.84 12.47
C GLU A 66 -5.59 5.79 12.00
N TYR A 67 -5.86 6.67 11.02
CA TYR A 67 -4.92 7.72 10.61
C TYR A 67 -4.47 8.59 11.79
N LYS A 68 -5.42 9.03 12.62
CA LYS A 68 -5.10 9.83 13.80
C LYS A 68 -4.25 9.08 14.82
N ALA A 69 -4.52 7.80 15.02
CA ALA A 69 -3.75 6.95 15.92
C ALA A 69 -2.32 6.72 15.40
N ALA A 70 -2.15 6.46 14.10
CA ALA A 70 -0.84 6.37 13.45
C ALA A 70 -0.04 7.66 13.63
N ARG A 71 -0.64 8.80 13.37
CA ARG A 71 -0.01 10.13 13.51
C ARG A 71 0.37 10.47 14.96
N ALA A 72 -0.28 9.89 15.93
CA ALA A 72 0.06 10.07 17.34
C ALA A 72 1.31 9.25 17.76
N ILE A 73 1.67 8.23 17.00
CA ILE A 73 2.83 7.37 17.29
C ILE A 73 4.09 7.89 16.57
N ASP A 74 3.93 8.32 15.29
CA ASP A 74 5.06 8.59 14.42
C ASP A 74 4.68 9.65 13.37
N ASP A 75 5.64 10.41 12.88
CA ASP A 75 5.45 11.50 11.91
C ASP A 75 5.74 11.11 10.45
N ARG A 76 6.12 9.86 10.17
CA ARG A 76 6.31 9.36 8.81
C ARG A 76 5.03 9.50 7.99
N PRO A 77 5.14 9.68 6.66
CA PRO A 77 3.98 9.77 5.80
C PRO A 77 3.07 8.54 5.90
N ILE A 78 1.78 8.77 5.85
CA ILE A 78 0.75 7.74 5.93
C ILE A 78 0.07 7.61 4.58
N HIS A 79 0.08 6.38 4.07
CA HIS A 79 -0.60 5.94 2.87
C HIS A 79 -1.93 5.29 3.20
N TYR A 80 -2.93 5.50 2.39
CA TYR A 80 -4.14 4.69 2.31
C TYR A 80 -4.88 4.97 1.00
N GLU A 81 -4.88 4.01 0.08
CA GLU A 81 -5.40 4.15 -1.28
C GLU A 81 -6.89 4.56 -1.30
N SER A 82 -7.68 4.04 -0.39
CA SER A 82 -9.13 4.31 -0.34
C SER A 82 -9.49 5.71 0.18
N MET A 83 -8.54 6.50 0.68
CA MET A 83 -8.76 7.84 1.25
C MET A 83 -7.66 8.84 0.89
N ASN A 84 -7.33 8.95 -0.38
CA ASN A 84 -6.28 9.84 -0.88
C ASN A 84 -6.39 11.29 -0.39
N ASP A 85 -7.58 11.80 -0.19
CA ASP A 85 -7.76 13.19 0.30
C ASP A 85 -7.27 13.40 1.74
N GLN A 86 -7.27 12.37 2.55
CA GLN A 86 -6.85 12.42 3.95
C GLN A 86 -5.44 11.85 4.17
N ALA A 87 -5.01 10.88 3.37
CA ALA A 87 -3.67 10.34 3.40
C ALA A 87 -2.63 11.39 2.98
N ASP A 88 -1.37 11.19 3.35
CA ASP A 88 -0.26 12.08 2.99
C ASP A 88 0.26 11.82 1.58
N ILE A 89 -0.02 10.63 1.05
CA ILE A 89 0.43 10.15 -0.25
C ILE A 89 -0.81 9.82 -1.09
N ASP A 90 -0.89 10.37 -2.30
CA ASP A 90 -1.87 9.92 -3.28
C ASP A 90 -1.43 8.55 -3.83
N SER A 91 -2.36 7.64 -4.05
CA SER A 91 -2.02 6.35 -4.64
C SER A 91 -3.10 5.79 -5.54
N ARG A 92 -2.71 4.84 -6.37
CA ARG A 92 -3.59 4.07 -7.26
C ARG A 92 -3.10 2.64 -7.42
N MET A 93 -4.07 1.75 -7.63
CA MET A 93 -3.86 0.39 -8.09
C MET A 93 -4.09 0.30 -9.59
N TYR A 94 -3.18 -0.37 -10.28
CA TYR A 94 -3.30 -0.75 -11.69
C TYR A 94 -3.80 0.35 -12.66
N PRO A 95 -3.33 1.60 -12.57
CA PRO A 95 -3.71 2.59 -13.57
C PRO A 95 -3.10 2.24 -14.92
N SER A 96 -3.80 2.55 -16.02
CA SER A 96 -3.12 2.62 -17.30
C SER A 96 -2.11 3.76 -17.30
N ILE A 97 -1.12 3.73 -18.20
CA ILE A 97 -0.10 4.80 -18.31
C ILE A 97 -0.76 6.17 -18.52
N GLU A 98 -1.78 6.25 -19.37
CA GLU A 98 -2.52 7.48 -19.63
C GLU A 98 -3.24 7.98 -18.36
N SER A 99 -3.86 7.07 -17.60
CA SER A 99 -4.54 7.39 -16.34
C SER A 99 -3.54 7.85 -15.29
N MET A 100 -2.40 7.18 -15.17
CA MET A 100 -1.30 7.56 -14.27
C MET A 100 -0.81 8.98 -14.56
N ILE A 101 -0.54 9.28 -15.85
CA ILE A 101 -0.09 10.59 -16.31
C ILE A 101 -1.15 11.67 -16.04
N ALA A 102 -2.41 11.37 -16.30
CA ALA A 102 -3.50 12.31 -16.04
C ALA A 102 -3.61 12.67 -14.56
N GLN A 103 -3.48 11.68 -13.70
CA GLN A 103 -3.55 11.86 -12.25
C GLN A 103 -2.31 12.57 -11.68
N ASP A 104 -1.13 12.28 -12.21
CA ASP A 104 0.09 12.98 -11.82
C ASP A 104 0.02 14.48 -12.11
N LYS A 105 -0.68 14.86 -13.18
CA LYS A 105 -0.89 16.27 -13.60
C LYS A 105 -1.99 16.99 -12.83
N GLU A 106 -2.73 16.31 -11.97
CA GLU A 106 -3.70 16.99 -11.11
C GLU A 106 -2.99 18.01 -10.19
N PRO A 107 -3.62 19.15 -9.89
CA PRO A 107 -3.02 20.20 -9.06
C PRO A 107 -3.04 19.82 -7.57
N ARG A 108 -2.38 18.73 -7.23
CA ARG A 108 -2.25 18.23 -5.86
C ARG A 108 -0.80 18.40 -5.37
N ASN A 109 -0.66 18.78 -4.13
CA ASN A 109 0.65 18.96 -3.50
C ASN A 109 0.99 17.77 -2.59
N LYS A 110 0.88 16.56 -3.14
CA LYS A 110 1.20 15.31 -2.44
C LYS A 110 2.04 14.43 -3.37
N PRO A 111 2.96 13.63 -2.81
CA PRO A 111 3.58 12.55 -3.58
C PRO A 111 2.53 11.63 -4.18
N TYR A 112 2.84 11.02 -5.32
CA TYR A 112 1.99 10.04 -5.97
C TYR A 112 2.71 8.70 -6.09
N PHE A 113 2.02 7.62 -5.73
CA PHE A 113 2.58 6.30 -5.61
C PHE A 113 1.67 5.25 -6.25
N LEU A 114 2.25 4.25 -6.91
CA LEU A 114 1.51 3.09 -7.39
C LEU A 114 1.55 2.02 -6.30
N CYS A 115 0.52 1.93 -5.49
CA CYS A 115 0.51 0.95 -4.40
C CYS A 115 0.44 -0.49 -4.90
N GLU A 116 -0.15 -0.71 -6.09
CA GLU A 116 -0.07 -1.95 -6.84
C GLU A 116 -0.06 -1.65 -8.34
N TYR A 117 0.83 -2.33 -9.09
CA TYR A 117 0.84 -2.29 -10.55
C TYR A 117 1.52 -3.53 -11.11
N ALA A 118 1.49 -3.69 -12.43
CA ALA A 118 2.18 -4.77 -13.15
C ALA A 118 1.88 -6.16 -12.58
N HIS A 119 0.60 -6.46 -12.32
CA HIS A 119 0.14 -7.73 -11.75
C HIS A 119 0.75 -8.94 -12.45
N ALA A 120 1.68 -9.61 -11.79
CA ALA A 120 2.52 -10.67 -12.36
C ALA A 120 1.80 -12.02 -12.39
N MET A 121 0.67 -12.11 -13.08
CA MET A 121 -0.14 -13.31 -13.17
C MET A 121 -0.41 -13.68 -14.64
N GLY A 122 -0.26 -14.95 -14.95
CA GLY A 122 -0.47 -15.47 -16.31
C GLY A 122 0.55 -14.89 -17.30
N ASN A 123 0.07 -14.30 -18.38
CA ASN A 123 0.89 -13.71 -19.44
C ASN A 123 1.20 -12.20 -19.22
N ALA A 124 1.25 -11.76 -18.00
CA ALA A 124 1.76 -10.47 -17.57
C ALA A 124 3.29 -10.64 -17.35
N VAL A 125 4.11 -9.69 -17.25
CA VAL A 125 4.07 -8.29 -16.96
C VAL A 125 4.47 -7.53 -18.22
N GLY A 126 3.76 -6.45 -18.55
CA GLY A 126 4.10 -5.59 -19.69
C GLY A 126 4.32 -4.15 -19.24
N ASN A 127 4.90 -3.36 -20.15
CA ASN A 127 4.98 -1.90 -20.04
C ASN A 127 5.78 -1.35 -18.83
N LEU A 128 6.62 -2.14 -18.19
CA LEU A 128 7.42 -1.66 -17.04
C LEU A 128 8.33 -0.50 -17.43
N GLU A 129 8.93 -0.56 -18.64
CA GLU A 129 9.79 0.49 -19.16
C GLU A 129 9.02 1.82 -19.29
N GLU A 130 7.80 1.78 -19.83
CA GLU A 130 6.98 2.97 -20.04
C GLU A 130 6.50 3.60 -18.73
N TYR A 131 6.19 2.79 -17.71
CA TYR A 131 5.89 3.31 -16.37
C TYR A 131 7.10 4.03 -15.78
N TRP A 132 8.27 3.39 -15.81
CA TRP A 132 9.47 3.94 -15.18
C TRP A 132 10.08 5.10 -15.98
N ASP A 133 9.98 5.11 -17.31
CA ASP A 133 10.35 6.27 -18.11
C ASP A 133 9.57 7.52 -17.66
N TYR A 134 8.26 7.37 -17.47
CA TYR A 134 7.46 8.50 -16.98
C TYR A 134 7.80 8.87 -15.53
N ILE A 135 7.90 7.91 -14.64
CA ILE A 135 8.19 8.13 -13.21
C ILE A 135 9.52 8.85 -13.03
N GLU A 136 10.57 8.41 -13.71
CA GLU A 136 11.92 8.93 -13.52
C GLU A 136 12.18 10.25 -14.26
N TYR A 137 11.63 10.42 -15.45
CA TYR A 137 12.04 11.51 -16.34
C TYR A 137 10.96 12.55 -16.62
N HIS A 138 9.70 12.29 -16.32
CA HIS A 138 8.59 13.15 -16.74
C HIS A 138 7.66 13.59 -15.61
N SER A 139 7.71 12.94 -14.46
CA SER A 139 6.91 13.30 -13.29
C SER A 139 7.70 14.19 -12.31
N ASN A 140 6.96 15.05 -11.60
CA ASN A 140 7.51 15.84 -10.50
C ASN A 140 7.02 15.38 -9.12
N ARG A 141 6.06 14.46 -9.05
CA ARG A 141 5.51 14.02 -7.76
C ARG A 141 5.39 12.51 -7.59
N MET A 142 5.60 11.72 -8.65
CA MET A 142 5.65 10.26 -8.50
C MET A 142 6.92 9.84 -7.78
N ILE A 143 6.76 8.92 -6.85
CA ILE A 143 7.83 8.44 -5.97
C ILE A 143 8.11 6.95 -6.13
N GLY A 144 7.45 6.29 -7.09
CA GLY A 144 7.65 4.88 -7.40
C GLY A 144 6.38 4.05 -7.29
N GLY A 145 6.55 2.76 -7.06
CA GLY A 145 5.43 1.83 -6.92
C GLY A 145 5.85 0.44 -6.46
N CYS A 146 4.88 -0.34 -6.01
CA CYS A 146 5.03 -1.74 -5.65
C CYS A 146 4.40 -2.64 -6.70
N ILE A 147 5.20 -3.51 -7.31
CA ILE A 147 4.70 -4.54 -8.22
C ILE A 147 3.89 -5.56 -7.40
N TRP A 148 2.70 -5.91 -7.85
CA TRP A 148 1.96 -7.05 -7.32
C TRP A 148 2.27 -8.30 -8.14
N ASP A 149 3.00 -9.28 -7.62
CA ASP A 149 3.63 -9.18 -6.32
C ASP A 149 5.09 -9.69 -6.39
N TRP A 150 5.81 -9.55 -5.28
CA TRP A 150 7.24 -9.86 -5.20
C TRP A 150 7.57 -11.33 -5.47
N VAL A 151 6.76 -12.25 -4.94
CA VAL A 151 6.94 -13.70 -5.05
C VAL A 151 5.59 -14.38 -5.21
N ASP A 152 5.59 -15.59 -5.75
CA ASP A 152 4.39 -16.43 -5.80
C ASP A 152 3.85 -16.67 -4.39
N GLN A 153 2.54 -16.54 -4.23
CA GLN A 153 1.84 -16.74 -2.95
C GLN A 153 1.63 -18.21 -2.61
N ALA A 154 2.42 -19.08 -3.18
CA ALA A 154 2.34 -20.51 -2.96
C ALA A 154 3.51 -21.00 -2.09
N LEU A 155 3.24 -21.85 -1.12
CA LEU A 155 4.21 -22.35 -0.17
C LEU A 155 4.44 -23.85 -0.34
N ASN A 156 5.70 -24.29 -0.16
CA ASN A 156 6.02 -25.69 0.00
C ASN A 156 5.85 -26.09 1.46
N LYS A 157 5.14 -27.20 1.70
CA LYS A 157 5.01 -27.74 3.04
C LYS A 157 6.25 -28.59 3.37
N PRO A 158 6.89 -28.40 4.55
CA PRO A 158 8.02 -29.20 4.95
C PRO A 158 7.71 -30.70 4.95
N GLY A 159 8.57 -31.49 4.29
CA GLY A 159 8.45 -32.96 4.22
C GLY A 159 7.59 -33.49 3.08
N GLU A 160 7.03 -32.62 2.24
CA GLU A 160 6.32 -33.00 1.03
C GLU A 160 7.15 -32.74 -0.24
N ALA A 161 6.72 -33.30 -1.36
CA ALA A 161 7.40 -33.10 -2.64
C ALA A 161 7.36 -31.61 -3.03
N LYS A 162 8.46 -31.11 -3.61
CA LYS A 162 8.59 -29.68 -3.97
C LYS A 162 7.66 -29.22 -5.08
N ASP A 163 6.95 -30.12 -5.72
CA ASP A 163 5.95 -29.86 -6.74
C ASP A 163 4.53 -29.71 -6.18
N HIS A 164 4.38 -29.88 -4.86
CA HIS A 164 3.12 -29.65 -4.17
C HIS A 164 3.11 -28.25 -3.56
N LEU A 165 2.38 -27.35 -4.18
CA LEU A 165 2.20 -25.97 -3.71
C LEU A 165 0.85 -25.83 -2.98
N TYR A 166 0.86 -25.07 -1.90
CA TYR A 166 -0.32 -24.70 -1.13
C TYR A 166 -0.58 -23.20 -1.27
N PHE A 167 -1.81 -22.85 -1.60
CA PHE A 167 -2.28 -21.47 -1.75
C PHE A 167 -3.13 -21.07 -0.55
#